data_f8bb4c2bfd2ea997b7ffe6c75b121216
#
_entry.id   f8bb4c2bfd2ea997b7ffe6c75b121216
#
_cell.length_a   1.000
_cell.length_b   1.000
_cell.length_c   1.000
_cell.angle_alpha   90.00
_cell.angle_beta   90.00
_cell.angle_gamma   90.00
#
_symmetry.space_group_name_H-M   'P 1'
#
loop_
_entity.id
_entity.type
_entity.pdbx_description
1 polymer ?
#
loop_
_entity_poly.entity_id
_entity_poly.type
_entity_poly.pdbx_seq_one_letter_code
_entity_poly.pdbx_strand_id
1 'polypeptide(L)'
;GKLSQYGLNPDRRTPLGIKAAIIREKGTNGEREMAYSLYLAGFDVKDVMMTDLISGRETLEDINMIVFCGGFSNSDVLGSAKGWAGAFLYNPKAKAALDNFYAREDTLSLGICNGCQLMVELDLINPEFTKKAHMLHNDSHKFESEFVGLTIPMNRSVMFGSLSGNKLGIWVAHG
;
A
#
# COMPACT_ATOMS: atom_id res chain seq x y z
N GLY A 1 -22.46 -1.46 -5.86
CA GLY A 1 -23.05 -2.68 -5.26
C GLY A 1 -23.27 -2.48 -3.77
N LYS A 2 -24.26 -3.16 -3.21
CA LYS A 2 -24.50 -3.12 -1.76
C LYS A 2 -23.52 -4.07 -1.08
N LEU A 3 -22.81 -3.61 -0.04
CA LEU A 3 -21.85 -4.41 0.74
C LEU A 3 -22.50 -5.71 1.29
N SER A 4 -23.79 -5.67 1.64
CA SER A 4 -24.54 -6.83 2.12
C SER A 4 -24.59 -7.98 1.10
N GLN A 5 -24.47 -7.72 -0.20
CA GLN A 5 -24.40 -8.76 -1.23
C GLN A 5 -23.14 -9.61 -1.14
N TYR A 6 -22.10 -9.09 -0.49
CA TYR A 6 -20.83 -9.78 -0.25
C TYR A 6 -20.71 -10.31 1.18
N GLY A 7 -21.82 -10.35 1.94
CA GLY A 7 -21.82 -10.77 3.33
C GLY A 7 -21.18 -9.77 4.29
N LEU A 8 -20.95 -8.53 3.85
CA LEU A 8 -20.30 -7.49 4.65
C LEU A 8 -21.36 -6.59 5.32
N ASN A 9 -21.11 -6.26 6.59
CA ASN A 9 -21.95 -5.35 7.37
C ASN A 9 -21.16 -4.08 7.72
N PRO A 10 -21.53 -2.91 7.14
CA PRO A 10 -20.85 -1.66 7.46
C PRO A 10 -21.04 -1.17 8.90
N ASP A 11 -22.02 -1.73 9.60
CA ASP A 11 -22.33 -1.38 11.00
C ASP A 11 -21.81 -2.40 12.01
N ARG A 12 -20.97 -3.35 11.57
CA ARG A 12 -20.39 -4.35 12.46
C ARG A 12 -19.58 -3.72 13.61
N ARG A 13 -19.61 -4.38 14.76
CA ARG A 13 -18.88 -3.95 15.96
C ARG A 13 -17.92 -5.03 16.49
N THR A 14 -17.99 -6.23 15.92
CA THR A 14 -17.16 -7.37 16.33
C THR A 14 -16.01 -7.58 15.35
N PRO A 15 -14.79 -7.95 15.82
CA PRO A 15 -13.68 -8.33 14.97
C PRO A 15 -14.04 -9.54 14.09
N LEU A 16 -13.48 -9.57 12.88
CA LEU A 16 -13.63 -10.69 11.93
C LEU A 16 -12.41 -11.61 11.88
N GLY A 17 -11.27 -11.19 12.47
CA GLY A 17 -10.06 -11.99 12.59
C GLY A 17 -9.04 -11.82 11.47
N ILE A 18 -9.40 -11.19 10.35
CA ILE A 18 -8.47 -10.86 9.26
C ILE A 18 -7.98 -9.44 9.46
N LYS A 19 -6.69 -9.26 9.68
CA LYS A 19 -6.11 -7.99 10.09
C LYS A 19 -5.38 -7.28 8.95
N ALA A 20 -5.66 -5.98 8.81
CA ALA A 20 -4.92 -5.10 7.92
C ALA A 20 -4.19 -4.02 8.73
N ALA A 21 -2.95 -3.76 8.40
CA ALA A 21 -2.19 -2.66 8.96
C ALA A 21 -2.01 -1.55 7.94
N ILE A 22 -2.33 -0.33 8.32
CA ILE A 22 -1.98 0.86 7.57
C ILE A 22 -0.64 1.35 8.08
N ILE A 23 0.39 1.27 7.23
CA ILE A 23 1.74 1.70 7.58
C ILE A 23 1.90 3.16 7.17
N ARG A 24 2.23 3.99 8.15
CA ARG A 24 2.36 5.43 7.98
C ARG A 24 3.77 5.91 8.29
N GLU A 25 4.21 6.87 7.51
CA GLU A 25 5.39 7.67 7.77
C GLU A 25 4.98 9.14 7.92
N LYS A 26 5.86 9.95 8.49
CA LYS A 26 5.66 11.38 8.59
C LYS A 26 5.38 12.00 7.21
N GLY A 27 4.29 12.73 7.08
CA GLY A 27 3.86 13.36 5.83
C GLY A 27 2.92 12.52 4.95
N THR A 28 2.64 11.28 5.30
CA THR A 28 1.60 10.49 4.63
C THR A 28 0.20 10.97 5.03
N ASN A 29 -0.78 10.73 4.17
CA ASN A 29 -2.18 11.06 4.43
C ASN A 29 -3.14 10.03 3.82
N GLY A 30 -4.45 10.22 4.04
CA GLY A 30 -5.48 9.31 3.53
C GLY A 30 -5.70 8.06 4.39
N GLU A 31 -5.10 7.98 5.57
CA GLU A 31 -5.20 6.82 6.46
C GLU A 31 -6.61 6.58 6.99
N ARG A 32 -7.39 7.63 7.21
CA ARG A 32 -8.79 7.49 7.68
C ARG A 32 -9.69 6.89 6.60
N GLU A 33 -9.59 7.40 5.40
CA GLU A 33 -10.32 6.90 4.23
C GLU A 33 -9.94 5.47 3.92
N MET A 34 -8.65 5.15 4.02
CA MET A 34 -8.14 3.79 3.83
C MET A 34 -8.64 2.86 4.95
N ALA A 35 -8.59 3.29 6.20
CA ALA A 35 -9.10 2.52 7.33
C ALA A 35 -10.58 2.17 7.16
N TYR A 36 -11.36 3.15 6.74
CA TYR A 36 -12.79 2.94 6.48
C TYR A 36 -13.02 1.98 5.31
N SER A 37 -12.28 2.12 4.22
CA SER A 37 -12.36 1.23 3.06
C SER A 37 -12.01 -0.21 3.42
N LEU A 38 -10.96 -0.42 4.19
CA LEU A 38 -10.55 -1.74 4.68
C LEU A 38 -11.60 -2.33 5.64
N TYR A 39 -12.12 -1.52 6.54
CA TYR A 39 -13.22 -1.93 7.42
C TYR A 39 -14.44 -2.38 6.63
N LEU A 40 -14.85 -1.63 5.61
CA LEU A 40 -15.96 -1.99 4.72
C LEU A 40 -15.67 -3.28 3.94
N ALA A 41 -14.41 -3.52 3.60
CA ALA A 41 -13.98 -4.76 2.93
C ALA A 41 -13.88 -5.96 3.87
N GLY A 42 -14.10 -5.80 5.18
CA GLY A 42 -14.14 -6.89 6.14
C GLY A 42 -12.88 -7.10 6.96
N PHE A 43 -11.93 -6.16 6.92
CA PHE A 43 -10.72 -6.26 7.74
C PHE A 43 -10.92 -5.64 9.13
N ASP A 44 -10.15 -6.16 10.09
CA ASP A 44 -9.89 -5.48 11.36
C ASP A 44 -8.65 -4.61 11.14
N VAL A 45 -8.76 -3.30 11.32
CA VAL A 45 -7.73 -2.34 10.89
C VAL A 45 -6.86 -1.90 12.06
N LYS A 46 -5.55 -1.91 11.86
CA LYS A 46 -4.54 -1.43 12.79
C LYS A 46 -3.74 -0.29 12.15
N ASP A 47 -3.56 0.78 12.89
CA ASP A 47 -2.69 1.89 12.52
C ASP A 47 -1.27 1.62 13.00
N VAL A 48 -0.29 1.64 12.09
CA VAL A 48 1.11 1.32 12.36
C VAL A 48 1.99 2.48 11.88
N MET A 49 2.73 3.08 12.79
CA MET A 49 3.73 4.09 12.48
C MET A 49 5.08 3.43 12.19
N MET A 50 5.89 4.04 11.33
CA MET A 50 7.27 3.56 11.09
C MET A 50 8.07 3.42 12.39
N THR A 51 7.85 4.32 13.36
CA THR A 51 8.49 4.24 14.67
C THR A 51 8.14 2.96 15.43
N ASP A 52 6.97 2.39 15.22
CA ASP A 52 6.58 1.10 15.82
C ASP A 52 7.38 -0.06 15.23
N LEU A 53 7.60 -0.04 13.93
CA LEU A 53 8.41 -1.05 13.23
C LEU A 53 9.89 -0.90 13.57
N ILE A 54 10.40 0.32 13.60
CA ILE A 54 11.80 0.63 13.93
C ILE A 54 12.14 0.22 15.36
N SER A 55 11.24 0.44 16.31
CA SER A 55 11.44 0.07 17.71
C SER A 55 11.20 -1.43 17.98
N GLY A 56 10.53 -2.13 17.07
CA GLY A 56 10.12 -3.52 17.24
C GLY A 56 8.85 -3.71 18.06
N ARG A 57 8.13 -2.64 18.40
CA ARG A 57 6.79 -2.75 19.02
C ARG A 57 5.78 -3.43 18.12
N GLU A 58 5.94 -3.28 16.80
CA GLU A 58 5.16 -3.95 15.78
C GLU A 58 6.08 -4.84 14.92
N THR A 59 5.68 -6.08 14.69
CA THR A 59 6.42 -7.06 13.88
C THR A 59 5.65 -7.54 12.66
N LEU A 60 4.39 -7.16 12.51
CA LEU A 60 3.46 -7.57 11.46
C LEU A 60 3.11 -9.07 11.46
N GLU A 61 3.50 -9.83 12.47
CA GLU A 61 3.30 -11.29 12.52
C GLU A 61 1.83 -11.70 12.47
N ASP A 62 0.93 -10.90 13.04
CA ASP A 62 -0.51 -11.13 13.07
C ASP A 62 -1.28 -10.40 11.97
N ILE A 63 -0.57 -9.75 11.05
CA ILE A 63 -1.15 -8.94 9.98
C ILE A 63 -1.21 -9.75 8.68
N ASN A 64 -2.37 -9.70 8.00
CA ASN A 64 -2.60 -10.39 6.72
C ASN A 64 -2.51 -9.45 5.51
N MET A 65 -2.74 -8.16 5.71
CA MET A 65 -2.63 -7.15 4.66
C MET A 65 -1.93 -5.91 5.18
N ILE A 66 -0.97 -5.40 4.43
CA ILE A 66 -0.39 -4.07 4.68
C ILE A 66 -0.79 -3.10 3.58
N VAL A 67 -1.02 -1.85 3.98
CA VAL A 67 -1.29 -0.76 3.05
C VAL A 67 -0.32 0.38 3.33
N PHE A 68 0.38 0.81 2.29
CA PHE A 68 1.19 2.02 2.31
C PHE A 68 0.37 3.16 1.74
N CYS A 69 0.02 4.15 2.56
CA CYS A 69 -0.76 5.30 2.16
C CYS A 69 0.04 6.25 1.27
N GLY A 70 -0.69 7.15 0.64
CA GLY A 70 -0.14 8.23 -0.16
C GLY A 70 0.30 9.45 0.64
N GLY A 71 0.50 10.54 -0.05
CA GLY A 71 0.98 11.81 0.50
C GLY A 71 2.42 12.09 0.10
N PHE A 72 3.15 12.75 0.99
CA PHE A 72 4.55 13.13 0.79
C PHE A 72 5.38 12.71 2.00
N SER A 73 5.73 11.45 2.07
CA SER A 73 6.52 10.90 3.17
C SER A 73 7.84 11.66 3.32
N ASN A 74 8.14 12.07 4.57
CA ASN A 74 9.32 12.89 4.89
C ASN A 74 9.44 14.16 4.04
N SER A 75 8.30 14.80 3.72
CA SER A 75 8.19 15.94 2.79
C SER A 75 8.72 15.65 1.39
N ASP A 76 8.93 14.40 1.07
CA ASP A 76 9.45 13.88 -0.21
C ASP A 76 10.79 14.54 -0.64
N VAL A 77 11.62 14.88 0.32
CA VAL A 77 12.88 15.64 0.12
C VAL A 77 13.81 14.92 -0.85
N LEU A 78 13.89 13.60 -0.78
CA LEU A 78 14.71 12.77 -1.67
C LEU A 78 13.97 12.32 -2.94
N GLY A 79 12.68 12.62 -3.04
CA GLY A 79 11.81 12.20 -4.13
C GLY A 79 11.38 10.73 -4.02
N SER A 80 10.25 10.41 -4.64
CA SER A 80 9.75 9.04 -4.87
C SER A 80 9.81 8.11 -3.66
N ALA A 81 9.46 8.62 -2.47
CA ALA A 81 9.46 7.88 -1.21
C ALA A 81 10.83 7.30 -0.78
N LYS A 82 11.93 7.79 -1.29
CA LYS A 82 13.28 7.28 -0.96
C LYS A 82 13.61 7.40 0.53
N GLY A 83 13.18 8.47 1.19
CA GLY A 83 13.35 8.61 2.64
C GLY A 83 12.59 7.53 3.42
N TRP A 84 11.38 7.23 3.03
CA TRP A 84 10.59 6.16 3.61
C TRP A 84 11.20 4.77 3.34
N ALA A 85 11.66 4.54 2.11
CA ALA A 85 12.38 3.31 1.77
C ALA A 85 13.64 3.14 2.64
N GLY A 86 14.40 4.23 2.87
CA GLY A 86 15.55 4.22 3.76
C GLY A 86 15.20 3.86 5.21
N ALA A 87 14.05 4.30 5.70
CA ALA A 87 13.56 3.93 7.03
C ALA A 87 13.35 2.41 7.19
N PHE A 88 12.94 1.72 6.13
CA PHE A 88 12.91 0.25 6.13
C PHE A 88 14.30 -0.36 5.98
N LEU A 89 15.06 0.07 4.98
CA LEU A 89 16.31 -0.60 4.59
C LEU A 89 17.42 -0.48 5.64
N TYR A 90 17.47 0.65 6.35
CA TYR A 90 18.54 0.94 7.30
C TYR A 90 18.18 0.70 8.77
N ASN A 91 16.98 0.21 9.04
CA ASN A 91 16.54 -0.15 10.39
C ASN A 91 16.29 -1.67 10.47
N PRO A 92 17.16 -2.44 11.14
CA PRO A 92 17.10 -3.90 11.11
C PRO A 92 15.75 -4.50 11.52
N LYS A 93 15.11 -3.95 12.53
CA LYS A 93 13.80 -4.44 13.00
C LYS A 93 12.68 -4.19 12.00
N ALA A 94 12.65 -2.99 11.40
CA ALA A 94 11.66 -2.64 10.37
C ALA A 94 11.87 -3.50 9.12
N LYS A 95 13.14 -3.68 8.70
CA LYS A 95 13.47 -4.55 7.57
C LYS A 95 13.06 -5.99 7.82
N ALA A 96 13.38 -6.54 8.99
CA ALA A 96 13.01 -7.89 9.36
C ALA A 96 11.48 -8.11 9.38
N ALA A 97 10.73 -7.16 9.93
CA ALA A 97 9.27 -7.22 9.93
C ALA A 97 8.70 -7.28 8.51
N LEU A 98 9.23 -6.46 7.61
CA LEU A 98 8.80 -6.43 6.21
C LEU A 98 9.19 -7.72 5.47
N ASP A 99 10.44 -8.16 5.60
CA ASP A 99 10.94 -9.38 4.95
C ASP A 99 10.15 -10.62 5.41
N ASN A 100 9.87 -10.75 6.71
CA ASN A 100 9.08 -11.84 7.27
C ASN A 100 7.62 -11.78 6.79
N PHE A 101 7.05 -10.59 6.67
CA PHE A 101 5.71 -10.41 6.13
C PHE A 101 5.60 -10.94 4.70
N TYR A 102 6.52 -10.55 3.82
CA TYR A 102 6.52 -11.00 2.42
C TYR A 102 6.92 -12.48 2.25
N ALA A 103 7.61 -13.07 3.20
CA ALA A 103 7.94 -14.50 3.17
C ALA A 103 6.75 -15.41 3.47
N ARG A 104 5.68 -14.88 4.08
CA ARG A 104 4.46 -15.63 4.37
C ARG A 104 3.56 -15.70 3.14
N GLU A 105 2.79 -16.79 3.02
CA GLU A 105 1.86 -17.01 1.89
C GLU A 105 0.45 -16.40 2.12
N ASP A 106 0.12 -16.08 3.36
CA ASP A 106 -1.20 -15.56 3.78
C ASP A 106 -1.27 -14.02 3.83
N THR A 107 -0.46 -13.35 3.03
CA THR A 107 -0.30 -11.89 3.07
C THR A 107 -0.58 -11.22 1.73
N LEU A 108 -1.11 -10.00 1.81
CA LEU A 108 -1.32 -9.10 0.68
C LEU A 108 -0.74 -7.72 1.00
N SER A 109 -0.36 -6.99 -0.04
CA SER A 109 0.09 -5.60 0.11
C SER A 109 -0.50 -4.69 -0.97
N LEU A 110 -0.72 -3.44 -0.60
CA LEU A 110 -1.24 -2.40 -1.48
C LEU A 110 -0.49 -1.10 -1.23
N GLY A 111 -0.04 -0.46 -2.29
CA GLY A 111 0.57 0.87 -2.23
C GLY A 111 -0.25 1.88 -3.03
N ILE A 112 -0.55 3.02 -2.43
CA ILE A 112 -1.32 4.09 -3.05
C ILE A 112 -0.42 5.32 -3.21
N CYS A 113 -0.29 5.85 -4.44
CA CYS A 113 0.42 7.08 -4.73
C CYS A 113 1.87 7.02 -4.21
N ASN A 114 2.23 7.81 -3.21
CA ASN A 114 3.55 7.74 -2.56
C ASN A 114 3.87 6.34 -1.98
N GLY A 115 2.85 5.62 -1.52
CA GLY A 115 3.00 4.22 -1.10
C GLY A 115 3.32 3.28 -2.26
N CYS A 116 2.82 3.53 -3.46
CA CYS A 116 3.21 2.79 -4.67
C CYS A 116 4.68 3.08 -5.02
N GLN A 117 5.11 4.33 -4.93
CA GLN A 117 6.51 4.72 -5.11
C GLN A 117 7.42 3.98 -4.12
N LEU A 118 7.00 3.89 -2.86
CA LEU A 118 7.72 3.10 -1.84
C LEU A 118 7.88 1.64 -2.26
N MET A 119 6.82 1.01 -2.74
CA MET A 119 6.88 -0.39 -3.18
C MET A 119 7.85 -0.59 -4.36
N VAL A 120 7.94 0.38 -5.26
CA VAL A 120 8.92 0.37 -6.36
C VAL A 120 10.35 0.51 -5.80
N GLU A 121 10.58 1.46 -4.91
CA GLU A 121 11.91 1.68 -4.31
C GLU A 121 12.40 0.48 -3.47
N LEU A 122 11.49 -0.25 -2.85
CA LEU A 122 11.79 -1.46 -2.08
C LEU A 122 11.80 -2.75 -2.92
N ASP A 123 11.55 -2.64 -4.23
CA ASP A 123 11.47 -3.80 -5.15
C ASP A 123 10.46 -4.87 -4.71
N LEU A 124 9.28 -4.45 -4.29
CA LEU A 124 8.23 -5.34 -3.76
C LEU A 124 7.22 -5.80 -4.81
N ILE A 125 7.21 -5.19 -6.01
CA ILE A 125 6.17 -5.45 -7.01
C ILE A 125 6.54 -6.67 -7.87
N ASN A 126 7.74 -6.69 -8.44
CA ASN A 126 8.25 -7.78 -9.27
C ASN A 126 9.69 -8.13 -8.88
N PRO A 127 9.91 -8.65 -7.65
CA PRO A 127 11.28 -8.88 -7.15
C PRO A 127 12.04 -9.93 -7.95
N GLU A 128 11.33 -10.83 -8.65
CA GLU A 128 11.91 -11.89 -9.48
C GLU A 128 12.46 -11.40 -10.82
N PHE A 129 12.09 -10.20 -11.28
CA PHE A 129 12.56 -9.68 -12.57
C PHE A 129 13.94 -9.03 -12.43
N THR A 130 14.84 -9.35 -13.38
CA THR A 130 16.16 -8.74 -13.45
C THR A 130 16.10 -7.26 -13.87
N LYS A 131 15.17 -6.94 -14.80
CA LYS A 131 14.91 -5.54 -15.16
C LYS A 131 13.98 -4.91 -14.13
N LYS A 132 14.47 -3.94 -13.39
CA LYS A 132 13.72 -3.26 -12.33
C LYS A 132 12.94 -2.06 -12.85
N ALA A 133 11.79 -1.81 -12.23
CA ALA A 133 11.04 -0.58 -12.43
C ALA A 133 11.72 0.58 -11.69
N HIS A 134 11.63 1.76 -12.26
CA HIS A 134 12.14 3.00 -11.66
C HIS A 134 11.07 4.09 -11.75
N MET A 135 11.04 4.94 -10.74
CA MET A 135 10.23 6.15 -10.77
C MET A 135 11.03 7.26 -11.46
N LEU A 136 10.42 7.90 -12.44
CA LEU A 136 11.00 9.00 -13.21
C LEU A 136 10.09 10.22 -13.11
N HIS A 137 10.64 11.40 -13.33
CA HIS A 137 9.83 12.60 -13.48
C HIS A 137 8.94 12.51 -14.71
N ASN A 138 7.77 13.15 -14.64
CA ASN A 138 6.90 13.28 -15.81
C ASN A 138 7.65 13.97 -16.97
N ASP A 139 7.36 13.55 -18.19
CA ASP A 139 7.95 14.16 -19.38
C ASP A 139 7.61 15.67 -19.50
N SER A 140 6.48 16.07 -18.92
CA SER A 140 6.07 17.48 -18.84
C SER A 140 6.91 18.31 -17.86
N HIS A 141 7.72 17.69 -17.01
CA HIS A 141 8.45 18.32 -15.90
C HIS A 141 7.55 19.07 -14.90
N LYS A 142 6.29 18.64 -14.79
CA LYS A 142 5.28 19.23 -13.91
C LYS A 142 4.55 18.16 -13.13
N PHE A 143 3.98 18.56 -12.00
CA PHE A 143 2.98 17.76 -11.31
C PHE A 143 1.70 17.73 -12.16
N GLU A 144 1.26 16.52 -12.51
CA GLU A 144 0.04 16.29 -13.27
C GLU A 144 -1.06 15.77 -12.34
N SER A 145 -2.27 16.32 -12.51
CA SER A 145 -3.45 15.86 -11.77
C SER A 145 -4.58 15.69 -12.77
N GLU A 146 -4.87 14.43 -13.13
CA GLU A 146 -5.79 14.11 -14.21
C GLU A 146 -6.66 12.90 -13.87
N PHE A 147 -7.88 12.89 -14.43
CA PHE A 147 -8.74 11.71 -14.44
C PHE A 147 -8.49 10.90 -15.70
N VAL A 148 -7.95 9.71 -15.56
CA VAL A 148 -7.53 8.87 -16.69
C VAL A 148 -8.29 7.55 -16.72
N GLY A 149 -8.47 7.02 -17.93
CA GLY A 149 -9.01 5.70 -18.16
C GLY A 149 -7.91 4.66 -18.18
N LEU A 150 -8.04 3.63 -17.34
CA LEU A 150 -7.14 2.47 -17.33
C LEU A 150 -7.88 1.22 -17.79
N THR A 151 -7.18 0.37 -18.51
CA THR A 151 -7.62 -1.00 -18.79
C THR A 151 -6.81 -1.94 -17.89
N ILE A 152 -7.49 -2.82 -17.17
CA ILE A 152 -6.83 -3.85 -16.36
C ILE A 152 -6.48 -5.01 -17.29
N PRO A 153 -5.19 -5.26 -17.56
CA PRO A 153 -4.79 -6.38 -18.41
C PRO A 153 -5.06 -7.72 -17.71
N MET A 154 -4.94 -8.80 -18.45
CA MET A 154 -4.95 -10.13 -17.87
C MET A 154 -3.78 -10.24 -16.87
N ASN A 155 -4.08 -10.69 -15.66
CA ASN A 155 -3.09 -10.72 -14.58
C ASN A 155 -3.41 -11.82 -13.56
N ARG A 156 -2.45 -12.12 -12.69
CA ARG A 156 -2.57 -13.10 -11.60
C ARG A 156 -2.69 -12.46 -10.22
N SER A 157 -2.94 -11.15 -10.17
CA SER A 157 -3.11 -10.44 -8.90
C SER A 157 -4.35 -10.97 -8.16
N VAL A 158 -4.22 -11.21 -6.87
CA VAL A 158 -5.34 -11.57 -6.01
C VAL A 158 -6.40 -10.47 -6.01
N MET A 159 -5.96 -9.19 -6.01
CA MET A 159 -6.88 -8.05 -5.99
C MET A 159 -7.51 -7.73 -7.35
N PHE A 160 -6.77 -7.91 -8.44
CA PHE A 160 -7.17 -7.44 -9.77
C PHE A 160 -7.47 -8.55 -10.78
N GLY A 161 -7.18 -9.80 -10.46
CA GLY A 161 -7.37 -10.91 -11.39
C GLY A 161 -8.79 -11.04 -11.92
N SER A 162 -9.78 -10.92 -11.03
CA SER A 162 -11.20 -10.95 -11.38
C SER A 162 -11.68 -9.71 -12.16
N LEU A 163 -10.88 -8.66 -12.19
CA LEU A 163 -11.18 -7.42 -12.91
C LEU A 163 -10.50 -7.35 -14.28
N SER A 164 -9.81 -8.41 -14.69
CA SER A 164 -9.13 -8.47 -16.00
C SER A 164 -10.09 -8.12 -17.14
N GLY A 165 -9.63 -7.24 -18.05
CA GLY A 165 -10.43 -6.73 -19.18
C GLY A 165 -11.34 -5.55 -18.84
N ASN A 166 -11.56 -5.24 -17.57
CA ASN A 166 -12.36 -4.09 -17.18
C ASN A 166 -11.60 -2.78 -17.40
N LYS A 167 -12.39 -1.72 -17.60
CA LYS A 167 -11.90 -0.35 -17.68
C LYS A 167 -12.32 0.41 -16.44
N LEU A 168 -11.39 1.14 -15.85
CA LEU A 168 -11.64 1.98 -14.69
C LEU A 168 -11.19 3.41 -14.98
N GLY A 169 -11.97 4.38 -14.51
CA GLY A 169 -11.53 5.76 -14.40
C GLY A 169 -10.89 5.98 -13.03
N ILE A 170 -9.69 6.52 -13.02
CA ILE A 170 -8.99 6.85 -11.77
C ILE A 170 -8.36 8.24 -11.85
N TRP A 171 -8.15 8.85 -10.71
CA TRP A 171 -7.32 10.04 -10.58
C TRP A 171 -5.86 9.67 -10.44
N VAL A 172 -5.00 10.33 -11.21
CA VAL A 172 -3.54 10.33 -11.00
C VAL A 172 -3.11 11.72 -10.56
N ALA A 173 -2.13 11.79 -9.66
CA ALA A 173 -1.62 13.03 -9.11
C ALA A 173 -0.14 12.82 -8.75
N HIS A 174 0.75 13.06 -9.71
CA HIS A 174 2.18 12.78 -9.59
C HIS A 174 3.03 13.78 -10.38
N GLY A 175 4.31 13.97 -9.96
CA GLY A 175 5.29 14.81 -10.60
C GLY A 175 6.38 14.12 -11.41
#